data_c5d98b2a5d28ec54a2aa8d29e18bf4fc
#
_entry.id   c5d98b2a5d28ec54a2aa8d29e18bf4fc
#
_cell.length_a   1.000
_cell.length_b   1.000
_cell.length_c   1.000
_cell.angle_alpha   90.00
_cell.angle_beta   90.00
_cell.angle_gamma   90.00
#
_symmetry.space_group_name_H-M   'P 1'
#
loop_
_entity.id
_entity.type
_entity.pdbx_description
1 polymer ?
#
loop_
_entity_poly.entity_id
_entity_poly.type
_entity_poly.pdbx_seq_one_letter_code
_entity_poly.pdbx_strand_id
1 'polypeptide(L)'
;MAAVEKAGGKAVKRSAGILLFRGTPGAAPEVLLGHMGGPFWASKDAGGWTIPKGEYEPDETAEAAARREFLEELGLPVPDGELLPLGENTQSNGKIVTIWALEGDLDTALVVPGTFTLEWPRGSGNIREFPEVDRAEWFPLDAAGDKILTAQRTFLDRLRRLLTAAGSVDGS
;
A
#
# COMPACT_ATOMS: atom_id res chain seq x y z
N MET A 1 -26.56 -1.86 -19.35
CA MET A 1 -25.85 -1.56 -19.56
C MET A 1 -24.77 -0.68 -19.27
N ALA A 2 -23.79 -1.04 -19.48
CA ALA A 2 -22.61 -0.39 -19.10
C ALA A 2 -22.40 0.96 -19.72
N ALA A 3 -23.09 1.20 -20.75
CA ALA A 3 -22.87 2.46 -21.44
C ALA A 3 -23.33 3.65 -20.64
N VAL A 4 -24.13 3.41 -19.69
CA VAL A 4 -24.70 4.49 -18.97
C VAL A 4 -23.71 5.29 -18.18
N GLU A 5 -22.77 4.63 -17.63
CA GLU A 5 -21.90 5.33 -16.77
C GLU A 5 -20.98 6.23 -17.52
N LYS A 6 -21.03 6.16 -18.83
CA LYS A 6 -20.19 7.01 -19.52
C LYS A 6 -20.70 8.36 -19.64
N ALA A 7 -21.91 8.63 -19.36
CA ALA A 7 -22.52 9.90 -19.55
C ALA A 7 -21.84 10.94 -18.67
N GLY A 8 -20.83 11.56 -19.17
CA GLY A 8 -20.18 12.66 -18.49
C GLY A 8 -19.32 12.33 -17.30
N GLY A 9 -19.23 11.07 -16.95
CA GLY A 9 -18.47 10.70 -15.77
C GLY A 9 -17.15 10.05 -16.11
N LYS A 10 -16.15 10.27 -15.27
CA LYS A 10 -14.93 9.52 -15.36
C LYS A 10 -15.12 8.17 -14.69
N ALA A 11 -14.48 7.15 -15.23
CA ALA A 11 -14.47 5.85 -14.57
C ALA A 11 -13.80 5.99 -13.20
N VAL A 12 -14.31 5.28 -12.20
CA VAL A 12 -13.73 5.29 -10.87
C VAL A 12 -12.40 4.54 -10.91
N LYS A 13 -11.36 5.18 -10.42
CA LYS A 13 -10.06 4.53 -10.34
C LYS A 13 -10.00 3.65 -9.10
N ARG A 14 -9.48 2.45 -9.28
CA ARG A 14 -9.35 1.48 -8.21
C ARG A 14 -7.90 1.06 -8.05
N SER A 15 -7.48 0.97 -6.80
CA SER A 15 -6.16 0.47 -6.44
C SER A 15 -6.31 -0.68 -5.46
N ALA A 16 -5.31 -1.56 -5.44
CA ALA A 16 -5.30 -2.68 -4.51
C ALA A 16 -3.89 -2.88 -3.98
N GLY A 17 -3.77 -3.32 -2.74
CA GLY A 17 -2.47 -3.51 -2.13
C GLY A 17 -2.51 -4.45 -0.95
N ILE A 18 -1.31 -4.72 -0.42
CA ILE A 18 -1.12 -5.64 0.69
C ILE A 18 -0.35 -4.94 1.81
N LEU A 19 -0.94 -4.95 2.99
CA LEU A 19 -0.28 -4.47 4.21
C LEU A 19 0.32 -5.69 4.91
N LEU A 20 1.62 -5.88 4.72
CA LEU A 20 2.36 -6.96 5.34
C LEU A 20 2.62 -6.60 6.79
N PHE A 21 2.37 -7.53 7.70
CA PHE A 21 2.65 -7.30 9.10
C PHE A 21 3.35 -8.51 9.69
N ARG A 22 4.10 -8.26 10.75
CA ARG A 22 4.79 -9.32 11.50
C ARG A 22 4.76 -8.97 12.96
N GLY A 23 4.90 -9.98 13.82
CA GLY A 23 4.98 -9.76 15.24
C GLY A 23 5.62 -10.93 15.91
N THR A 24 6.21 -10.68 17.07
CA THR A 24 6.72 -11.73 17.94
C THR A 24 5.89 -11.72 19.21
N PRO A 25 5.73 -12.87 19.85
CA PRO A 25 4.98 -12.93 21.10
C PRO A 25 5.51 -11.90 22.11
N GLY A 26 4.62 -11.11 22.68
CA GLY A 26 4.98 -10.10 23.67
C GLY A 26 5.47 -8.79 23.11
N ALA A 27 5.53 -8.64 21.79
CA ALA A 27 5.95 -7.39 21.14
C ALA A 27 4.82 -6.83 20.29
N ALA A 28 4.83 -5.51 20.12
CA ALA A 28 3.86 -4.88 19.24
C ALA A 28 4.10 -5.32 17.79
N PRO A 29 3.03 -5.52 17.00
CA PRO A 29 3.21 -5.88 15.60
C PRO A 29 3.86 -4.74 14.81
N GLU A 30 4.58 -5.12 13.77
CA GLU A 30 5.17 -4.18 12.83
C GLU A 30 4.51 -4.31 11.47
N VAL A 31 4.45 -3.22 10.74
CA VAL A 31 3.92 -3.19 9.37
C VAL A 31 4.99 -2.71 8.41
N LEU A 32 4.94 -3.22 7.18
CA LEU A 32 5.87 -2.83 6.13
C LEU A 32 5.27 -1.71 5.31
N LEU A 33 5.97 -0.60 5.23
CA LEU A 33 5.57 0.54 4.40
C LEU A 33 6.70 0.89 3.45
N GLY A 34 6.32 1.42 2.27
CA GLY A 34 7.27 1.94 1.31
C GLY A 34 7.32 3.45 1.37
N HIS A 35 8.52 4.02 1.33
CA HIS A 35 8.66 5.47 1.23
C HIS A 35 8.39 5.89 -0.21
N MET A 36 7.51 6.87 -0.40
CA MET A 36 7.14 7.30 -1.74
C MET A 36 8.33 7.89 -2.45
N GLY A 37 8.57 7.44 -3.67
CA GLY A 37 9.70 7.87 -4.48
C GLY A 37 9.41 9.12 -5.27
N GLY A 38 10.47 9.63 -5.90
CA GLY A 38 10.38 10.82 -6.72
C GLY A 38 10.71 12.09 -5.94
N PRO A 39 10.91 13.19 -6.68
CA PRO A 39 11.45 14.41 -6.09
C PRO A 39 10.50 15.12 -5.12
N PHE A 40 9.18 14.91 -5.26
CA PHE A 40 8.22 15.55 -4.36
C PHE A 40 8.30 14.97 -2.95
N TRP A 41 8.67 13.70 -2.83
CA TRP A 41 8.61 12.97 -1.57
C TRP A 41 9.96 12.73 -0.92
N ALA A 42 11.05 13.02 -1.65
CA ALA A 42 12.40 12.65 -1.23
C ALA A 42 12.76 13.09 0.18
N SER A 43 12.32 14.27 0.59
CA SER A 43 12.65 14.82 1.90
C SER A 43 11.54 14.67 2.93
N LYS A 44 10.44 14.01 2.58
CA LYS A 44 9.29 13.88 3.49
C LYS A 44 9.34 12.58 4.25
N ASP A 45 9.17 12.66 5.57
CA ASP A 45 9.07 11.48 6.42
C ASP A 45 7.62 11.31 6.89
N ALA A 46 7.12 12.20 7.73
CA ALA A 46 5.73 12.13 8.18
C ALA A 46 4.79 12.26 6.99
N GLY A 47 3.88 11.30 6.84
CA GLY A 47 2.93 11.28 5.73
C GLY A 47 3.54 10.95 4.38
N GLY A 48 4.79 10.49 4.34
CA GLY A 48 5.49 10.16 3.10
C GLY A 48 5.55 8.67 2.78
N TRP A 49 4.90 7.84 3.55
CA TRP A 49 4.96 6.38 3.41
C TRP A 49 3.62 5.82 2.97
N THR A 50 3.64 4.71 2.27
CA THR A 50 2.45 4.10 1.69
C THR A 50 2.46 2.59 1.84
N ILE A 51 1.27 2.01 1.92
CA ILE A 51 1.11 0.56 1.72
C ILE A 51 1.45 0.28 0.26
N PRO A 52 2.25 -0.75 -0.04
CA PRO A 52 2.51 -1.13 -1.44
C PRO A 52 1.21 -1.45 -2.16
N LYS A 53 0.87 -0.65 -3.17
CA LYS A 53 -0.40 -0.75 -3.90
C LYS A 53 -0.29 -0.06 -5.24
N GLY A 54 -1.22 -0.37 -6.13
CA GLY A 54 -1.29 0.34 -7.39
C GLY A 54 -2.63 0.17 -8.07
N GLU A 55 -2.82 0.93 -9.13
CA GLU A 55 -4.07 0.96 -9.87
C GLU A 55 -4.23 -0.30 -10.72
N TYR A 56 -5.48 -0.69 -10.93
CA TYR A 56 -5.77 -1.84 -11.79
C TYR A 56 -7.04 -1.58 -12.60
N GLU A 57 -7.17 -2.33 -13.69
CA GLU A 57 -8.26 -2.21 -14.64
C GLU A 57 -9.37 -3.23 -14.34
N PRO A 58 -10.59 -3.03 -14.88
CA PRO A 58 -11.71 -3.92 -14.58
C PRO A 58 -11.52 -5.38 -14.97
N ASP A 59 -10.58 -5.68 -15.85
CA ASP A 59 -10.32 -7.06 -16.28
C ASP A 59 -9.43 -7.82 -15.28
N GLU A 60 -8.98 -7.18 -14.22
CA GLU A 60 -8.14 -7.79 -13.20
C GLU A 60 -8.90 -7.78 -11.87
N THR A 61 -8.80 -8.86 -11.09
CA THR A 61 -9.39 -8.85 -9.75
C THR A 61 -8.54 -8.01 -8.82
N ALA A 62 -9.16 -7.48 -7.78
CA ALA A 62 -8.44 -6.68 -6.80
C ALA A 62 -7.33 -7.49 -6.12
N GLU A 63 -7.59 -8.75 -5.80
CA GLU A 63 -6.57 -9.58 -5.16
C GLU A 63 -5.39 -9.84 -6.08
N ALA A 64 -5.64 -10.16 -7.35
CA ALA A 64 -4.55 -10.36 -8.31
C ALA A 64 -3.74 -9.09 -8.49
N ALA A 65 -4.42 -7.94 -8.54
CA ALA A 65 -3.76 -6.65 -8.66
C ALA A 65 -2.89 -6.36 -7.44
N ALA A 66 -3.39 -6.66 -6.25
CA ALA A 66 -2.64 -6.42 -5.01
C ALA A 66 -1.33 -7.21 -5.02
N ARG A 67 -1.38 -8.48 -5.45
CA ARG A 67 -0.18 -9.31 -5.53
C ARG A 67 0.79 -8.80 -6.59
N ARG A 68 0.27 -8.42 -7.74
CA ARG A 68 1.09 -7.89 -8.84
C ARG A 68 1.77 -6.60 -8.44
N GLU A 69 1.03 -5.69 -7.84
CA GLU A 69 1.57 -4.40 -7.42
C GLU A 69 2.62 -4.54 -6.32
N PHE A 70 2.43 -5.48 -5.40
CA PHE A 70 3.43 -5.76 -4.38
C PHE A 70 4.77 -6.14 -5.04
N LEU A 71 4.70 -7.07 -6.01
CA LEU A 71 5.90 -7.51 -6.71
C LEU A 71 6.53 -6.36 -7.52
N GLU A 72 5.73 -5.58 -8.21
CA GLU A 72 6.24 -4.47 -9.02
C GLU A 72 6.90 -3.39 -8.16
N GLU A 73 6.27 -3.05 -7.03
CA GLU A 73 6.79 -1.96 -6.20
C GLU A 73 7.98 -2.36 -5.34
N LEU A 74 8.04 -3.61 -4.91
CA LEU A 74 9.10 -4.06 -4.02
C LEU A 74 10.12 -4.98 -4.68
N GLY A 75 9.80 -5.54 -5.84
CA GLY A 75 10.69 -6.47 -6.53
C GLY A 75 10.78 -7.83 -5.87
N LEU A 76 9.90 -8.12 -4.92
CA LEU A 76 9.86 -9.39 -4.19
C LEU A 76 8.45 -9.95 -4.25
N PRO A 77 8.29 -11.26 -4.36
CA PRO A 77 6.96 -11.86 -4.38
C PRO A 77 6.28 -11.73 -3.02
N VAL A 78 4.96 -11.75 -3.05
CA VAL A 78 4.16 -11.76 -1.83
C VAL A 78 4.51 -13.02 -1.03
N PRO A 79 4.85 -12.90 0.26
CA PRO A 79 5.08 -14.09 1.08
C PRO A 79 3.85 -14.99 1.14
N ASP A 80 4.08 -16.28 1.38
CA ASP A 80 2.98 -17.23 1.53
C ASP A 80 2.15 -16.91 2.77
N GLY A 81 0.86 -17.16 2.68
CA GLY A 81 -0.03 -16.94 3.81
C GLY A 81 -1.42 -16.56 3.35
N GLU A 82 -2.32 -16.43 4.30
CA GLU A 82 -3.70 -16.09 4.04
C GLU A 82 -3.88 -14.57 3.97
N LEU A 83 -4.48 -14.09 2.90
CA LEU A 83 -4.83 -12.67 2.78
C LEU A 83 -6.10 -12.40 3.59
N LEU A 84 -5.98 -11.46 4.52
CA LEU A 84 -7.09 -11.10 5.43
C LEU A 84 -7.66 -9.76 4.96
N PRO A 85 -8.94 -9.72 4.54
CA PRO A 85 -9.49 -8.47 3.98
C PRO A 85 -9.53 -7.36 5.03
N LEU A 86 -9.02 -6.19 4.66
CA LEU A 86 -9.20 -4.98 5.43
C LEU A 86 -10.25 -4.05 4.79
N GLY A 87 -10.80 -4.47 3.65
CA GLY A 87 -11.88 -3.75 3.00
C GLY A 87 -11.42 -2.59 2.14
N GLU A 88 -12.36 -1.74 1.83
CA GLU A 88 -12.15 -0.60 0.92
C GLU A 88 -12.18 0.71 1.68
N ASN A 89 -11.54 1.71 1.10
CA ASN A 89 -11.67 3.09 1.53
C ASN A 89 -11.73 3.99 0.30
N THR A 90 -12.69 4.90 0.27
CA THR A 90 -12.82 5.86 -0.82
C THR A 90 -12.11 7.15 -0.43
N GLN A 91 -11.15 7.56 -1.24
CA GLN A 91 -10.39 8.77 -1.00
C GLN A 91 -11.18 10.00 -1.43
N SER A 92 -10.74 11.19 -1.00
CA SER A 92 -11.44 12.44 -1.31
C SER A 92 -11.54 12.70 -2.81
N ASN A 93 -10.60 12.18 -3.60
CA ASN A 93 -10.62 12.32 -5.06
C ASN A 93 -11.49 11.27 -5.75
N GLY A 94 -12.19 10.43 -4.98
CA GLY A 94 -13.06 9.38 -5.52
C GLY A 94 -12.37 8.05 -5.79
N LYS A 95 -11.06 7.97 -5.66
CA LYS A 95 -10.34 6.71 -5.87
C LYS A 95 -10.67 5.71 -4.76
N ILE A 96 -10.95 4.48 -5.13
CA ILE A 96 -11.24 3.40 -4.17
C ILE A 96 -10.00 2.55 -4.00
N VAL A 97 -9.61 2.34 -2.74
CA VAL A 97 -8.44 1.54 -2.40
C VAL A 97 -8.88 0.32 -1.61
N THR A 98 -8.48 -0.86 -2.05
CA THR A 98 -8.78 -2.12 -1.38
C THR A 98 -7.49 -2.72 -0.85
N ILE A 99 -7.46 -3.07 0.43
CA ILE A 99 -6.26 -3.58 1.08
C ILE A 99 -6.53 -4.91 1.75
N TRP A 100 -5.59 -5.83 1.64
CA TRP A 100 -5.54 -7.04 2.43
C TRP A 100 -4.37 -6.98 3.39
N ALA A 101 -4.52 -7.55 4.57
CA ALA A 101 -3.42 -7.76 5.49
C ALA A 101 -2.85 -9.16 5.26
N LEU A 102 -1.56 -9.30 5.46
CA LEU A 102 -0.89 -10.60 5.35
C LEU A 102 0.17 -10.68 6.42
N GLU A 103 0.14 -11.77 7.19
CA GLU A 103 1.21 -12.01 8.15
C GLU A 103 2.39 -12.66 7.44
N GLY A 104 3.57 -12.07 7.58
CA GLY A 104 4.76 -12.61 6.94
C GLY A 104 5.94 -11.73 7.19
N ASP A 105 7.09 -12.16 6.72
CA ASP A 105 8.34 -11.45 6.89
C ASP A 105 9.01 -11.23 5.54
N LEU A 106 9.88 -10.23 5.49
CA LEU A 106 10.56 -9.85 4.26
C LEU A 106 11.79 -9.04 4.64
N ASP A 107 12.90 -9.34 3.98
CA ASP A 107 14.13 -8.61 4.20
C ASP A 107 14.12 -7.35 3.34
N THR A 108 14.00 -6.19 3.98
CA THR A 108 13.91 -4.91 3.27
C THR A 108 15.18 -4.58 2.49
N ALA A 109 16.31 -5.19 2.83
CA ALA A 109 17.54 -4.98 2.09
C ALA A 109 17.47 -5.59 0.68
N LEU A 110 16.54 -6.51 0.43
CA LEU A 110 16.37 -7.16 -0.86
C LEU A 110 15.38 -6.44 -1.77
N VAL A 111 14.76 -5.37 -1.31
CA VAL A 111 13.75 -4.63 -2.08
C VAL A 111 14.40 -3.99 -3.30
N VAL A 112 13.82 -4.23 -4.48
CA VAL A 112 14.25 -3.63 -5.74
C VAL A 112 13.01 -2.97 -6.36
N PRO A 113 12.81 -1.67 -6.12
CA PRO A 113 11.59 -1.00 -6.54
C PRO A 113 11.46 -0.90 -8.06
N GLY A 114 10.23 -0.95 -8.56
CA GLY A 114 9.95 -0.55 -9.92
C GLY A 114 10.11 0.95 -10.07
N THR A 115 10.05 1.43 -11.30
CA THR A 115 10.29 2.85 -11.59
C THR A 115 9.14 3.46 -12.37
N PHE A 116 9.08 4.79 -12.35
CA PHE A 116 8.18 5.57 -13.19
C PHE A 116 8.94 6.74 -13.78
N THR A 117 8.40 7.33 -14.86
CA THR A 117 9.03 8.47 -15.49
C THR A 117 8.24 9.75 -15.19
N LEU A 118 8.97 10.85 -15.11
CA LEU A 118 8.39 12.14 -14.79
C LEU A 118 9.23 13.22 -15.44
N GLU A 119 8.57 14.24 -15.97
CA GLU A 119 9.29 15.43 -16.42
C GLU A 119 9.77 16.19 -15.20
N TRP A 120 11.09 16.36 -15.11
CA TRP A 120 11.64 17.04 -13.95
C TRP A 120 12.93 17.78 -14.31
N PRO A 121 13.07 19.06 -13.98
CA PRO A 121 12.05 19.90 -13.35
C PRO A 121 10.82 20.10 -14.24
N ARG A 122 9.71 20.47 -13.63
CA ARG A 122 8.46 20.68 -14.36
C ARG A 122 8.66 21.70 -15.46
N GLY A 123 8.24 21.37 -16.67
CA GLY A 123 8.35 22.25 -17.82
C GLY A 123 9.73 22.28 -18.49
N SER A 124 10.68 21.46 -18.00
CA SER A 124 12.04 21.44 -18.56
C SER A 124 12.18 20.64 -19.84
N GLY A 125 11.23 19.76 -20.13
CA GLY A 125 11.35 18.83 -21.23
C GLY A 125 12.21 17.61 -20.92
N ASN A 126 12.79 17.55 -19.73
CA ASN A 126 13.66 16.44 -19.34
C ASN A 126 12.85 15.35 -18.65
N ILE A 127 12.75 14.19 -19.30
CA ILE A 127 12.06 13.04 -18.73
C ILE A 127 13.07 12.24 -17.92
N ARG A 128 12.78 12.00 -16.65
CA ARG A 128 13.68 11.29 -15.75
C ARG A 128 12.97 10.13 -15.11
N GLU A 129 13.72 9.10 -14.75
CA GLU A 129 13.20 7.91 -14.11
C GLU A 129 13.42 7.99 -12.61
N PHE A 130 12.37 7.65 -11.86
CA PHE A 130 12.41 7.63 -10.40
C PHE A 130 11.83 6.31 -9.89
N PRO A 131 12.27 5.82 -8.72
CA PRO A 131 11.64 4.62 -8.15
C PRO A 131 10.23 4.92 -7.66
N GLU A 132 9.33 3.94 -7.77
CA GLU A 132 7.97 4.03 -7.25
C GLU A 132 8.00 4.23 -5.74
N VAL A 133 8.79 3.40 -5.04
CA VAL A 133 9.15 3.62 -3.65
C VAL A 133 10.67 3.62 -3.61
N ASP A 134 11.26 4.50 -2.81
CA ASP A 134 12.72 4.58 -2.78
C ASP A 134 13.33 3.64 -1.74
N ARG A 135 12.55 3.19 -0.76
CA ARG A 135 12.95 2.19 0.21
C ARG A 135 11.72 1.65 0.94
N ALA A 136 11.87 0.53 1.61
CA ALA A 136 10.81 -0.03 2.45
C ALA A 136 11.38 -0.26 3.84
N GLU A 137 10.54 -0.07 4.87
CA GLU A 137 10.96 -0.25 6.26
C GLU A 137 9.82 -0.82 7.09
N TRP A 138 10.18 -1.50 8.15
CA TRP A 138 9.23 -2.00 9.13
C TRP A 138 9.02 -0.95 10.22
N PHE A 139 7.77 -0.69 10.53
CA PHE A 139 7.41 0.26 11.60
C PHE A 139 6.51 -0.42 12.63
N PRO A 140 6.73 -0.16 13.92
CA PRO A 140 5.74 -0.57 14.91
C PRO A 140 4.37 0.00 14.51
N LEU A 141 3.33 -0.79 14.68
CA LEU A 141 1.98 -0.38 14.27
C LEU A 141 1.59 0.97 14.89
N ASP A 142 1.99 1.19 16.15
CA ASP A 142 1.67 2.45 16.83
C ASP A 142 2.39 3.66 16.21
N ALA A 143 3.56 3.46 15.64
CA ALA A 143 4.32 4.54 15.01
C ALA A 143 3.92 4.76 13.55
N ALA A 144 3.35 3.74 12.92
CA ALA A 144 3.06 3.78 11.49
C ALA A 144 2.05 4.86 11.11
N GLY A 145 1.15 5.20 12.04
CA GLY A 145 0.14 6.22 11.78
C GLY A 145 0.70 7.59 11.43
N ASP A 146 1.84 7.95 12.01
CA ASP A 146 2.49 9.23 11.73
C ASP A 146 3.28 9.19 10.42
N LYS A 147 3.61 8.01 9.95
CA LYS A 147 4.41 7.84 8.74
C LYS A 147 3.57 7.71 7.49
N ILE A 148 2.45 7.01 7.59
CA ILE A 148 1.63 6.64 6.44
C ILE A 148 0.83 7.83 5.91
N LEU A 149 0.53 7.79 4.61
CA LEU A 149 -0.39 8.75 4.00
C LEU A 149 -1.69 8.81 4.80
N THR A 150 -2.17 10.01 5.08
CA THR A 150 -3.34 10.20 5.93
C THR A 150 -4.55 9.38 5.48
N ALA A 151 -4.78 9.32 4.17
CA ALA A 151 -5.92 8.60 3.63
C ALA A 151 -5.85 7.08 3.87
N GLN A 152 -4.67 6.56 4.23
CA GLN A 152 -4.48 5.13 4.46
C GLN A 152 -4.50 4.75 5.95
N ARG A 153 -4.59 5.72 6.84
CA ARG A 153 -4.59 5.45 8.28
C ARG A 153 -5.70 4.48 8.71
N THR A 154 -6.83 4.55 8.04
CA THR A 154 -7.96 3.67 8.37
C THR A 154 -7.58 2.19 8.29
N PHE A 155 -6.66 1.83 7.39
CA PHE A 155 -6.25 0.43 7.25
C PHE A 155 -5.40 -0.03 8.43
N LEU A 156 -4.62 0.87 9.03
CA LEU A 156 -3.89 0.53 10.26
C LEU A 156 -4.86 0.29 11.41
N ASP A 157 -5.91 1.11 11.50
CA ASP A 157 -6.94 0.93 12.53
C ASP A 157 -7.68 -0.38 12.35
N ARG A 158 -7.99 -0.73 11.10
CA ARG A 158 -8.67 -1.99 10.80
C ARG A 158 -7.79 -3.20 11.11
N LEU A 159 -6.48 -3.09 10.83
CA LEU A 159 -5.54 -4.14 11.19
C LEU A 159 -5.47 -4.30 12.71
N ARG A 160 -5.40 -3.19 13.44
CA ARG A 160 -5.35 -3.23 14.89
C ARG A 160 -6.58 -3.96 15.46
N ARG A 161 -7.76 -3.66 14.94
CA ARG A 161 -9.00 -4.33 15.38
C ARG A 161 -8.98 -5.82 15.06
N LEU A 162 -8.49 -6.16 13.88
CA LEU A 162 -8.40 -7.56 13.46
C LEU A 162 -7.48 -8.35 14.40
N LEU A 163 -6.32 -7.80 14.72
CA LEU A 163 -5.36 -8.47 15.59
C LEU A 163 -5.84 -8.54 17.03
N THR A 164 -6.55 -7.52 17.50
CA THR A 164 -7.13 -7.51 18.84
C THR A 164 -8.21 -8.57 18.97
N ALA A 165 -9.07 -8.69 17.96
CA ALA A 165 -10.13 -9.69 17.95
C ALA A 165 -9.56 -11.11 17.98
N ALA A 166 -8.50 -11.37 17.18
CA ALA A 166 -7.85 -12.67 17.17
C ALA A 166 -7.23 -12.98 18.54
N GLY A 167 -6.59 -12.00 19.18
CA GLY A 167 -6.02 -12.17 20.50
C GLY A 167 -7.06 -12.43 21.55
N SER A 168 -8.23 -11.79 21.45
CA SER A 168 -9.32 -12.02 22.39
C SER A 168 -9.87 -13.44 22.28
N VAL A 169 -9.94 -13.97 21.07
CA VAL A 169 -10.41 -15.35 20.87
C VAL A 169 -9.41 -16.33 21.45
N ASP A 170 -8.12 -16.09 21.21
CA ASP A 170 -7.08 -16.97 21.71
C ASP A 170 -6.92 -16.90 23.24
N GLY A 171 -7.30 -15.81 23.83
CA GLY A 171 -7.17 -15.60 25.26
C GLY A 171 -8.29 -16.17 26.10
N SER A 172 -9.30 -16.78 25.53
CA SER A 172 -10.46 -17.30 26.26
C SER A 172 -10.41 -18.81 26.55
#